data_a20c6f7720d83fd2b7e97cc24eb2a0aa
#
_entry.id   a20c6f7720d83fd2b7e97cc24eb2a0aa
#
_cell.length_a   1.000
_cell.length_b   1.000
_cell.length_c   1.000
_cell.angle_alpha   90.00
_cell.angle_beta   90.00
_cell.angle_gamma   90.00
#
_symmetry.space_group_name_H-M   'P 1'
#
loop_
_entity.id
_entity.type
_entity.pdbx_description
1 polymer ?
#
loop_
_entity_poly.entity_id
_entity_poly.type
_entity_poly.pdbx_seq_one_letter_code
_entity_poly.pdbx_strand_id
1 'polypeptide(L)'
;MEIFEGRITSCGFDSGDRIVIGIWDESPFGSFSDIMWAKPNGEKILIAPNKKIGDYINSLYDFDEIKIDDINIEKSRKQITFNTSDIECKFEWGVEIPFLIKNRPLWFVSTVEYFFGWLIFRTKTHGRTKNGRREWYVVDKISRLKNAEAKISGNKLGKYTNFYPKANFGFSDPPSMPASVQVRSHIE
;
A
#
# COMPACT_ATOMS: atom_id res chain seq x y z
N MET A 1 -4.04 -3.40 20.61
CA MET A 1 -3.77 -2.53 19.44
C MET A 1 -2.45 -2.98 18.82
N GLU A 2 -2.48 -3.38 17.59
CA GLU A 2 -1.31 -3.76 16.80
C GLU A 2 -0.85 -2.55 15.99
N ILE A 3 0.47 -2.37 15.85
CA ILE A 3 1.05 -1.22 15.13
C ILE A 3 1.98 -1.76 14.05
N PHE A 4 1.81 -1.24 12.84
CA PHE A 4 2.66 -1.52 11.69
C PHE A 4 3.27 -0.19 11.24
N GLU A 5 4.59 -0.10 11.24
CA GLU A 5 5.31 1.08 10.78
C GLU A 5 6.07 0.78 9.49
N GLY A 6 5.90 1.65 8.48
CA GLY A 6 6.54 1.37 7.21
C GLY A 6 6.17 2.32 6.10
N ARG A 7 6.17 1.79 4.89
CA ARG A 7 5.92 2.55 3.67
C ARG A 7 4.95 1.81 2.76
N ILE A 8 3.96 2.54 2.24
CA ILE A 8 3.05 2.06 1.20
C ILE A 8 3.33 2.84 -0.08
N THR A 9 3.57 2.12 -1.18
CA THR A 9 3.79 2.72 -2.51
C THR A 9 2.78 2.15 -3.48
N SER A 10 2.13 3.00 -4.27
CA SER A 10 1.03 2.58 -5.14
C SER A 10 0.94 3.37 -6.43
N CYS A 11 0.57 2.69 -7.51
CA CYS A 11 0.14 3.31 -8.77
C CYS A 11 -0.69 2.33 -9.62
N GLY A 12 -1.34 2.85 -10.65
CA GLY A 12 -1.88 2.08 -11.77
C GLY A 12 -0.92 2.06 -12.95
N PHE A 13 -1.24 1.26 -13.97
CA PHE A 13 -0.49 1.15 -15.23
C PHE A 13 -1.44 1.17 -16.44
N ASP A 14 -0.91 1.49 -17.62
CA ASP A 14 -1.68 1.51 -18.88
C ASP A 14 -2.34 0.17 -19.21
N SER A 15 -1.76 -0.94 -18.74
CA SER A 15 -2.37 -2.29 -18.83
C SER A 15 -3.70 -2.40 -18.07
N GLY A 16 -4.01 -1.44 -17.18
CA GLY A 16 -5.13 -1.51 -16.24
C GLY A 16 -4.80 -2.21 -14.92
N ASP A 17 -3.58 -2.74 -14.77
CA ASP A 17 -3.11 -3.28 -13.51
C ASP A 17 -2.88 -2.18 -12.47
N ARG A 18 -3.14 -2.46 -11.21
CA ARG A 18 -2.94 -1.57 -10.07
C ARG A 18 -2.16 -2.30 -8.99
N ILE A 19 -1.06 -1.71 -8.58
CA ILE A 19 -0.12 -2.33 -7.64
C ILE A 19 0.00 -1.46 -6.40
N VAL A 20 -0.11 -2.08 -5.24
CA VAL A 20 0.21 -1.50 -3.93
C VAL A 20 1.29 -2.37 -3.30
N ILE A 21 2.34 -1.74 -2.82
CA ILE A 21 3.45 -2.40 -2.14
C ILE A 21 3.49 -1.91 -0.71
N GLY A 22 3.35 -2.82 0.23
CA GLY A 22 3.59 -2.60 1.65
C GLY A 22 5.01 -3.02 2.02
N ILE A 23 5.73 -2.14 2.71
CA ILE A 23 7.04 -2.44 3.31
C ILE A 23 6.93 -2.06 4.77
N TRP A 24 6.91 -3.05 5.62
CA TRP A 24 6.74 -2.90 7.05
C TRP A 24 8.08 -3.13 7.73
N ASP A 25 8.68 -2.06 8.23
CA ASP A 25 9.96 -2.11 8.93
C ASP A 25 9.76 -2.65 10.36
N GLU A 26 8.61 -2.34 11.00
CA GLU A 26 8.20 -2.83 12.29
C GLU A 26 6.75 -3.30 12.28
N SER A 27 6.50 -4.48 12.85
CA SER A 27 5.15 -5.04 13.01
C SER A 27 5.12 -6.12 14.09
N PRO A 28 3.93 -6.61 14.52
CA PRO A 28 3.80 -7.78 15.39
C PRO A 28 4.40 -9.07 14.81
N PHE A 29 4.71 -9.09 13.50
CA PHE A 29 5.31 -10.22 12.79
C PHE A 29 6.81 -10.02 12.49
N GLY A 30 7.42 -8.95 13.00
CA GLY A 30 8.73 -8.47 12.56
C GLY A 30 8.66 -7.68 11.27
N SER A 31 9.79 -7.50 10.59
CA SER A 31 9.81 -6.83 9.29
C SER A 31 9.36 -7.77 8.17
N PHE A 32 8.51 -7.26 7.29
CA PHE A 32 8.07 -8.00 6.10
C PHE A 32 7.62 -7.04 5.00
N SER A 33 7.31 -7.60 3.83
CA SER A 33 6.69 -6.87 2.74
C SER A 33 5.62 -7.69 2.06
N ASP A 34 4.67 -7.00 1.43
CA ASP A 34 3.59 -7.59 0.68
C ASP A 34 3.27 -6.80 -0.58
N ILE A 35 2.64 -7.45 -1.54
CA ILE A 35 2.14 -6.83 -2.75
C ILE A 35 0.64 -7.13 -2.86
N MET A 36 -0.16 -6.07 -3.02
CA MET A 36 -1.56 -6.18 -3.39
C MET A 36 -1.68 -5.78 -4.86
N TRP A 37 -2.13 -6.72 -5.67
CA TRP A 37 -2.27 -6.54 -7.11
C TRP A 37 -3.74 -6.70 -7.52
N ALA A 38 -4.30 -5.65 -8.13
CA ALA A 38 -5.60 -5.71 -8.76
C ALA A 38 -5.42 -5.75 -10.28
N LYS A 39 -5.87 -6.84 -10.89
CA LYS A 39 -5.84 -7.06 -12.34
C LYS A 39 -6.86 -6.16 -13.07
N PRO A 40 -6.73 -5.99 -14.41
CA PRO A 40 -7.69 -5.25 -15.22
C PRO A 40 -9.13 -5.80 -15.14
N ASN A 41 -9.28 -7.11 -14.98
CA ASN A 41 -10.57 -7.80 -14.84
C ASN A 41 -11.22 -7.64 -13.45
N GLY A 42 -10.54 -6.98 -12.50
CA GLY A 42 -10.99 -6.76 -11.14
C GLY A 42 -10.55 -7.82 -10.13
N GLU A 43 -9.93 -8.92 -10.55
CA GLU A 43 -9.35 -9.92 -9.66
C GLU A 43 -8.25 -9.34 -8.79
N LYS A 44 -8.27 -9.66 -7.50
CA LYS A 44 -7.35 -9.13 -6.47
C LYS A 44 -6.46 -10.23 -5.93
N ILE A 45 -5.16 -10.04 -6.04
CA ILE A 45 -4.15 -10.99 -5.59
C ILE A 45 -3.31 -10.37 -4.49
N LEU A 46 -3.12 -11.11 -3.41
CA LEU A 46 -2.14 -10.82 -2.38
C LEU A 46 -0.90 -11.70 -2.60
N ILE A 47 0.27 -11.08 -2.62
CA ILE A 47 1.55 -11.80 -2.55
C ILE A 47 2.17 -11.52 -1.18
N ALA A 48 2.44 -12.57 -0.43
CA ALA A 48 2.95 -12.48 0.94
C ALA A 48 4.16 -13.40 1.14
N PRO A 49 5.09 -13.07 2.05
CA PRO A 49 6.34 -13.81 2.22
C PRO A 49 6.15 -15.18 2.90
N ASN A 50 5.03 -15.37 3.58
CA ASN A 50 4.67 -16.64 4.19
C ASN A 50 3.16 -16.72 4.48
N LYS A 51 2.69 -17.93 4.73
CA LYS A 51 1.27 -18.21 4.97
C LYS A 51 0.69 -17.41 6.17
N LYS A 52 1.43 -17.27 7.26
CA LYS A 52 0.97 -16.57 8.48
C LYS A 52 0.65 -15.11 8.18
N ILE A 53 1.52 -14.42 7.45
CA ILE A 53 1.33 -13.02 7.03
C ILE A 53 0.20 -12.94 6.00
N GLY A 54 0.17 -13.85 5.02
CA GLY A 54 -0.89 -13.90 4.02
C GLY A 54 -2.28 -14.07 4.63
N ASP A 55 -2.45 -15.04 5.52
CA ASP A 55 -3.71 -15.28 6.23
C ASP A 55 -4.12 -14.06 7.08
N TYR A 56 -3.15 -13.42 7.76
CA TYR A 56 -3.42 -12.22 8.55
C TYR A 56 -3.93 -11.07 7.68
N ILE A 57 -3.22 -10.72 6.59
CA ILE A 57 -3.60 -9.63 5.69
C ILE A 57 -4.96 -9.94 5.04
N ASN A 58 -5.22 -11.18 4.61
CA ASN A 58 -6.50 -11.59 4.05
C ASN A 58 -7.65 -11.55 5.06
N SER A 59 -7.36 -11.63 6.35
CA SER A 59 -8.38 -11.44 7.38
C SER A 59 -8.84 -9.98 7.50
N LEU A 60 -8.01 -9.03 7.06
CA LEU A 60 -8.26 -7.59 7.13
C LEU A 60 -8.86 -7.03 5.83
N TYR A 61 -8.47 -7.60 4.69
CA TYR A 61 -8.78 -7.09 3.34
C TYR A 61 -9.34 -8.19 2.45
N ASP A 62 -9.86 -7.80 1.28
CA ASP A 62 -10.49 -8.71 0.33
C ASP A 62 -9.56 -9.07 -0.83
N PHE A 63 -9.23 -10.37 -0.94
CA PHE A 63 -8.47 -10.93 -2.05
C PHE A 63 -9.17 -12.18 -2.59
N ASP A 64 -9.03 -12.38 -3.90
CA ASP A 64 -9.52 -13.58 -4.60
C ASP A 64 -8.48 -14.70 -4.55
N GLU A 65 -7.19 -14.32 -4.51
CA GLU A 65 -6.06 -15.27 -4.45
C GLU A 65 -4.98 -14.78 -3.49
N ILE A 66 -4.34 -15.72 -2.78
CA ILE A 66 -3.14 -15.47 -1.97
C ILE A 66 -2.00 -16.30 -2.54
N LYS A 67 -0.94 -15.66 -2.96
CA LYS A 67 0.31 -16.28 -3.38
C LYS A 67 1.36 -16.13 -2.29
N ILE A 68 2.02 -17.22 -1.94
CA ILE A 68 3.19 -17.19 -1.06
C ILE A 68 4.42 -17.23 -1.95
N ASP A 69 5.25 -16.19 -1.84
CA ASP A 69 6.43 -16.03 -2.67
C ASP A 69 7.54 -15.28 -1.91
N ASP A 70 8.78 -15.52 -2.29
CA ASP A 70 9.91 -14.76 -1.78
C ASP A 70 9.88 -13.34 -2.36
N ILE A 71 9.87 -12.35 -1.48
CA ILE A 71 9.85 -10.95 -1.87
C ILE A 71 11.21 -10.33 -1.61
N ASN A 72 11.98 -10.13 -2.67
CA ASN A 72 13.28 -9.47 -2.61
C ASN A 72 13.13 -7.96 -2.80
N ILE A 73 13.70 -7.18 -1.86
CA ILE A 73 13.59 -5.73 -1.87
C ILE A 73 14.97 -5.11 -1.84
N GLU A 74 15.19 -4.19 -2.76
CA GLU A 74 16.32 -3.27 -2.72
C GLU A 74 15.81 -1.86 -2.43
N LYS A 75 16.22 -1.30 -1.29
CA LYS A 75 15.87 0.07 -0.89
C LYS A 75 17.04 1.01 -1.14
N SER A 76 16.77 2.13 -1.77
CA SER A 76 17.65 3.29 -1.78
C SER A 76 16.92 4.53 -1.23
N ARG A 77 17.59 5.69 -1.17
CA ARG A 77 17.03 6.89 -0.53
C ARG A 77 15.67 7.32 -1.06
N LYS A 78 15.39 7.14 -2.36
CA LYS A 78 14.14 7.56 -3.02
C LYS A 78 13.65 6.57 -4.06
N GLN A 79 14.07 5.33 -3.94
CA GLN A 79 13.73 4.27 -4.88
C GLN A 79 13.57 2.97 -4.12
N ILE A 80 12.67 2.15 -4.58
CA ILE A 80 12.57 0.73 -4.23
C ILE A 80 12.50 -0.09 -5.49
N THR A 81 13.14 -1.24 -5.45
CA THR A 81 12.98 -2.32 -6.43
C THR A 81 12.43 -3.54 -5.71
N PHE A 82 11.44 -4.15 -6.30
CA PHE A 82 10.74 -5.33 -5.81
C PHE A 82 10.84 -6.44 -6.82
N ASN A 83 11.23 -7.62 -6.39
CA ASN A 83 11.28 -8.80 -7.24
C ASN A 83 10.66 -9.99 -6.51
N THR A 84 9.74 -10.66 -7.18
CA THR A 84 9.19 -11.97 -6.83
C THR A 84 9.41 -12.94 -7.98
N SER A 85 8.89 -14.16 -7.93
CA SER A 85 8.96 -15.11 -9.06
C SER A 85 8.30 -14.56 -10.33
N ASP A 86 7.20 -13.79 -10.18
CA ASP A 86 6.37 -13.32 -11.30
C ASP A 86 6.38 -11.81 -11.52
N ILE A 87 6.69 -11.02 -10.48
CA ILE A 87 6.57 -9.55 -10.51
C ILE A 87 7.91 -8.88 -10.29
N GLU A 88 8.25 -7.99 -11.19
CA GLU A 88 9.35 -7.04 -11.07
C GLU A 88 8.78 -5.63 -11.03
N CYS A 89 9.07 -4.85 -9.98
CA CYS A 89 8.65 -3.46 -9.88
C CYS A 89 9.81 -2.56 -9.46
N LYS A 90 9.86 -1.37 -10.05
CA LYS A 90 10.77 -0.30 -9.66
C LYS A 90 9.99 0.98 -9.51
N PHE A 91 10.07 1.61 -8.33
CA PHE A 91 9.40 2.87 -8.02
C PHE A 91 10.41 3.91 -7.55
N GLU A 92 10.29 5.11 -8.10
CA GLU A 92 11.07 6.28 -7.69
C GLU A 92 10.12 7.39 -7.26
N TRP A 93 10.39 8.05 -6.13
CA TRP A 93 9.59 9.17 -5.66
C TRP A 93 10.37 10.46 -5.52
N GLY A 94 9.63 11.55 -5.50
CA GLY A 94 10.16 12.91 -5.44
C GLY A 94 10.50 13.40 -4.04
N VAL A 95 10.18 14.67 -3.82
CA VAL A 95 10.31 15.32 -2.52
C VAL A 95 9.27 14.75 -1.56
N GLU A 96 9.71 14.40 -0.36
CA GLU A 96 8.82 13.99 0.73
C GLU A 96 8.26 15.23 1.42
N ILE A 97 6.94 15.30 1.50
CA ILE A 97 6.22 16.34 2.23
C ILE A 97 5.86 15.75 3.60
N PRO A 98 6.48 16.23 4.69
CA PRO A 98 6.16 15.76 6.03
C PRO A 98 4.82 16.33 6.50
N PHE A 99 4.07 15.54 7.25
CA PHE A 99 2.98 16.07 8.05
C PHE A 99 3.55 16.73 9.30
N LEU A 100 3.15 17.99 9.55
CA LEU A 100 3.78 18.87 10.54
C LEU A 100 3.56 18.45 11.99
N ILE A 101 2.52 17.68 12.28
CA ILE A 101 2.18 17.24 13.64
C ILE A 101 2.66 15.81 13.82
N LYS A 102 3.73 15.62 14.61
CA LYS A 102 4.16 14.30 15.09
C LYS A 102 3.31 13.91 16.31
N ASN A 103 3.15 12.61 16.55
CA ASN A 103 2.41 12.07 17.70
C ASN A 103 0.95 12.54 17.82
N ARG A 104 0.22 12.47 16.71
CA ARG A 104 -1.20 12.83 16.67
C ARG A 104 -2.04 11.76 17.36
N PRO A 105 -2.98 12.15 18.25
CA PRO A 105 -3.90 11.18 18.85
C PRO A 105 -4.87 10.61 17.79
N LEU A 106 -5.28 9.36 17.96
CA LEU A 106 -6.13 8.66 16.97
C LEU A 106 -7.47 9.37 16.70
N TRP A 107 -8.02 10.08 17.70
CA TRP A 107 -9.22 10.87 17.49
C TRP A 107 -9.01 12.02 16.48
N PHE A 108 -7.82 12.63 16.45
CA PHE A 108 -7.48 13.67 15.48
C PHE A 108 -7.36 13.08 14.07
N VAL A 109 -6.77 11.88 13.94
CA VAL A 109 -6.66 11.13 12.68
C VAL A 109 -8.04 10.77 12.15
N SER A 110 -8.95 10.32 13.04
CA SER A 110 -10.31 9.91 12.66
C SER A 110 -11.26 11.06 12.37
N THR A 111 -10.91 12.30 12.68
CA THR A 111 -11.75 13.49 12.46
C THR A 111 -11.12 14.46 11.47
N VAL A 112 -10.03 15.11 11.87
CA VAL A 112 -9.43 16.19 11.08
C VAL A 112 -8.66 15.64 9.88
N GLU A 113 -7.81 14.64 10.08
CA GLU A 113 -7.06 14.04 8.95
C GLU A 113 -7.96 13.25 8.01
N TYR A 114 -9.00 12.61 8.52
CA TYR A 114 -10.00 11.94 7.70
C TYR A 114 -10.65 12.92 6.71
N PHE A 115 -11.04 14.11 7.18
CA PHE A 115 -11.64 15.14 6.33
C PHE A 115 -10.67 15.66 5.28
N PHE A 116 -9.44 16.00 5.67
CA PHE A 116 -8.41 16.46 4.74
C PHE A 116 -7.89 15.35 3.82
N GLY A 117 -7.72 14.12 4.32
CA GLY A 117 -7.35 12.97 3.51
C GLY A 117 -8.40 12.67 2.44
N TRP A 118 -9.69 12.71 2.80
CA TRP A 118 -10.77 12.54 1.86
C TRP A 118 -10.85 13.69 0.84
N LEU A 119 -10.68 14.94 1.28
CA LEU A 119 -10.78 16.12 0.41
C LEU A 119 -9.62 16.20 -0.59
N ILE A 120 -8.39 15.92 -0.15
CA ILE A 120 -7.17 16.13 -0.95
C ILE A 120 -6.79 14.85 -1.72
N PHE A 121 -6.85 13.70 -1.07
CA PHE A 121 -6.33 12.44 -1.62
C PHE A 121 -7.41 11.42 -1.95
N ARG A 122 -8.69 11.70 -1.63
CA ARG A 122 -9.84 10.79 -1.74
C ARG A 122 -9.63 9.45 -1.03
N THR A 123 -8.86 9.46 0.02
CA THR A 123 -8.46 8.30 0.83
C THR A 123 -9.03 8.42 2.23
N LYS A 124 -9.57 7.33 2.76
CA LYS A 124 -10.03 7.27 4.15
C LYS A 124 -8.86 6.90 5.04
N THR A 125 -8.64 7.64 6.13
CA THR A 125 -7.57 7.37 7.10
C THR A 125 -8.04 6.51 8.28
N HIS A 126 -9.33 6.22 8.37
CA HIS A 126 -9.94 5.39 9.41
C HIS A 126 -11.11 4.59 8.85
N GLY A 127 -11.26 3.35 9.32
CA GLY A 127 -12.37 2.49 8.93
C GLY A 127 -12.40 1.17 9.68
N ARG A 128 -13.22 0.26 9.18
CA ARG A 128 -13.28 -1.13 9.65
C ARG A 128 -12.74 -2.07 8.61
N THR A 129 -11.92 -2.98 9.05
CA THR A 129 -11.41 -4.09 8.25
C THR A 129 -12.51 -5.14 8.00
N LYS A 130 -12.26 -6.08 7.11
CA LYS A 130 -13.16 -7.18 6.76
C LYS A 130 -13.64 -7.98 8.00
N ASN A 131 -12.75 -8.24 8.94
CA ASN A 131 -13.07 -8.95 10.18
C ASN A 131 -13.65 -8.03 11.29
N GLY A 132 -13.99 -6.75 10.97
CA GLY A 132 -14.66 -5.82 11.88
C GLY A 132 -13.75 -5.03 12.80
N ARG A 133 -12.43 -5.26 12.78
CA ARG A 133 -11.45 -4.49 13.57
C ARG A 133 -11.41 -3.04 13.10
N ARG A 134 -11.05 -2.13 13.98
CA ARG A 134 -10.84 -0.72 13.64
C ARG A 134 -9.42 -0.53 13.17
N GLU A 135 -9.23 0.22 12.10
CA GLU A 135 -7.92 0.54 11.56
C GLU A 135 -7.78 2.03 11.30
N TRP A 136 -6.61 2.58 11.63
CA TRP A 136 -6.22 3.97 11.41
C TRP A 136 -4.89 4.03 10.68
N TYR A 137 -4.84 4.81 9.61
CA TYR A 137 -3.61 5.15 8.90
C TYR A 137 -3.11 6.53 9.32
N VAL A 138 -2.02 6.57 10.05
CA VAL A 138 -1.32 7.80 10.44
C VAL A 138 -0.23 8.07 9.41
N VAL A 139 -0.45 9.03 8.53
CA VAL A 139 0.50 9.39 7.47
C VAL A 139 1.56 10.33 8.02
N ASP A 140 2.83 9.94 7.98
CA ASP A 140 3.95 10.76 8.44
C ASP A 140 4.57 11.57 7.30
N LYS A 141 4.71 10.97 6.10
CA LYS A 141 5.21 11.65 4.89
C LYS A 141 4.52 11.12 3.65
N ILE A 142 4.35 11.99 2.67
CA ILE A 142 3.84 11.63 1.35
C ILE A 142 4.74 12.18 0.25
N SER A 143 4.91 11.42 -0.82
CA SER A 143 5.62 11.81 -2.05
C SER A 143 4.86 11.35 -3.28
N ARG A 144 4.89 12.15 -4.33
CA ARG A 144 4.48 11.69 -5.66
C ARG A 144 5.57 10.80 -6.27
N LEU A 145 5.16 9.77 -7.00
CA LEU A 145 6.10 9.02 -7.83
C LEU A 145 6.61 9.91 -8.97
N LYS A 146 7.89 9.81 -9.26
CA LYS A 146 8.55 10.40 -10.43
C LYS A 146 8.68 9.41 -11.55
N ASN A 147 8.83 8.13 -11.20
CA ASN A 147 8.88 7.02 -12.13
C ASN A 147 8.32 5.76 -11.47
N ALA A 148 7.67 4.92 -12.28
CA ALA A 148 7.28 3.58 -11.89
C ALA A 148 7.33 2.67 -13.11
N GLU A 149 7.97 1.53 -12.95
CA GLU A 149 8.05 0.47 -13.94
C GLU A 149 7.64 -0.84 -13.29
N ALA A 150 6.86 -1.63 -13.99
CA ALA A 150 6.48 -2.96 -13.53
C ALA A 150 6.40 -3.94 -14.69
N LYS A 151 6.73 -5.20 -14.38
CA LYS A 151 6.53 -6.35 -15.26
C LYS A 151 5.86 -7.46 -14.47
N ILE A 152 4.99 -8.18 -15.13
CA ILE A 152 4.36 -9.39 -14.61
C ILE A 152 4.58 -10.51 -15.62
N SER A 153 5.15 -11.63 -15.17
CA SER A 153 5.55 -12.76 -16.01
C SER A 153 6.36 -12.30 -17.25
N GLY A 154 7.29 -11.37 -17.06
CA GLY A 154 8.13 -10.78 -18.09
C GLY A 154 7.48 -9.71 -18.97
N ASN A 155 6.16 -9.51 -18.91
CA ASN A 155 5.42 -8.54 -19.71
C ASN A 155 5.39 -7.18 -19.02
N LYS A 156 5.82 -6.11 -19.71
CA LYS A 156 5.74 -4.74 -19.20
C LYS A 156 4.29 -4.27 -19.10
N LEU A 157 3.93 -3.61 -18.01
CA LEU A 157 2.57 -3.08 -17.77
C LEU A 157 2.30 -1.72 -18.45
N GLY A 158 3.28 -1.19 -19.17
CA GLY A 158 3.18 0.12 -19.83
C GLY A 158 3.57 1.27 -18.90
N LYS A 159 3.04 2.47 -19.19
CA LYS A 159 3.31 3.67 -18.39
C LYS A 159 2.53 3.61 -17.07
N TYR A 160 3.10 4.18 -16.01
CA TYR A 160 2.38 4.34 -14.77
C TYR A 160 1.32 5.46 -14.88
N THR A 161 0.20 5.22 -14.25
CA THR A 161 -0.99 6.08 -14.29
C THR A 161 -1.56 6.24 -12.88
N ASN A 162 -2.64 6.99 -12.78
CA ASN A 162 -3.41 7.06 -11.55
C ASN A 162 -3.92 5.66 -11.14
N PHE A 163 -4.05 5.45 -9.83
CA PHE A 163 -4.66 4.27 -9.25
C PHE A 163 -6.18 4.31 -9.46
N TYR A 164 -6.59 3.91 -10.66
CA TYR A 164 -8.00 3.94 -11.08
C TYR A 164 -8.29 2.82 -12.09
N PRO A 165 -9.47 2.20 -12.08
CA PRO A 165 -10.54 2.33 -11.07
C PRO A 165 -10.09 1.87 -9.68
N LYS A 166 -10.88 2.15 -8.65
CA LYS A 166 -10.62 1.67 -7.29
C LYS A 166 -10.48 0.16 -7.26
N ALA A 167 -9.53 -0.35 -6.50
CA ALA A 167 -9.33 -1.79 -6.33
C ALA A 167 -10.26 -2.39 -5.27
N ASN A 168 -10.64 -1.59 -4.27
CA ASN A 168 -11.48 -2.00 -3.15
C ASN A 168 -10.90 -3.22 -2.40
N PHE A 169 -9.61 -3.17 -2.07
CA PHE A 169 -9.00 -4.19 -1.23
C PHE A 169 -9.59 -4.19 0.18
N GLY A 170 -10.02 -3.02 0.68
CA GLY A 170 -10.60 -2.86 2.00
C GLY A 170 -11.44 -1.58 2.09
N PHE A 171 -11.55 -1.01 3.30
CA PHE A 171 -12.35 0.19 3.54
C PHE A 171 -11.79 1.45 2.85
N SER A 172 -10.53 1.44 2.46
CA SER A 172 -9.86 2.54 1.77
C SER A 172 -8.88 2.02 0.73
N ASP A 173 -8.87 2.66 -0.42
CA ASP A 173 -7.81 2.51 -1.41
C ASP A 173 -6.69 3.52 -1.13
N PRO A 174 -5.48 3.29 -1.64
CA PRO A 174 -4.40 4.28 -1.61
C PRO A 174 -4.80 5.55 -2.38
N PRO A 175 -4.00 6.64 -2.28
CA PRO A 175 -4.23 7.85 -3.07
C PRO A 175 -4.40 7.53 -4.56
N SER A 176 -5.34 8.21 -5.22
CA SER A 176 -5.56 8.01 -6.66
C SER A 176 -4.34 8.42 -7.50
N MET A 177 -3.56 9.41 -7.05
CA MET A 177 -2.30 9.75 -7.67
C MET A 177 -1.22 8.72 -7.30
N PRO A 178 -0.30 8.39 -8.23
CA PRO A 178 0.87 7.57 -7.93
C PRO A 178 1.69 8.17 -6.78
N ALA A 179 1.80 7.43 -5.68
CA ALA A 179 2.37 7.96 -4.45
C ALA A 179 3.17 6.92 -3.66
N SER A 180 4.07 7.43 -2.83
CA SER A 180 4.78 6.68 -1.79
C SER A 180 4.56 7.39 -0.46
N VAL A 181 4.07 6.67 0.54
CA VAL A 181 3.59 7.20 1.81
C VAL A 181 4.31 6.49 2.95
N GLN A 182 4.95 7.24 3.83
CA GLN A 182 5.42 6.70 5.11
C GLN A 182 4.25 6.74 6.09
N VAL A 183 3.93 5.61 6.71
CA VAL A 183 2.68 5.42 7.42
C VAL A 183 2.87 4.55 8.67
N ARG A 184 2.04 4.80 9.68
CA ARG A 184 1.80 3.89 10.80
C ARG A 184 0.34 3.45 10.74
N SER A 185 0.11 2.13 10.57
CA SER A 185 -1.22 1.54 10.67
C SER A 185 -1.43 1.03 12.10
N HIS A 186 -2.54 1.44 12.70
CA HIS A 186 -2.98 1.03 14.02
C HIS A 186 -4.23 0.17 13.87
N ILE A 187 -4.21 -1.08 14.38
CA ILE A 187 -5.31 -2.04 14.24
C ILE A 187 -5.75 -2.50 15.63
N GLU A 188 -7.06 -2.31 15.93
CA GLU A 188 -7.68 -2.66 17.22
C GLU A 188 -8.91 -3.55 17.06
#